data_d1ef1d9219da5a849c8fb3d6ddc17630
#
_entry.id   d1ef1d9219da5a849c8fb3d6ddc17630
#
_cell.length_a   1.000
_cell.length_b   1.000
_cell.length_c   1.000
_cell.angle_alpha   90.00
_cell.angle_beta   90.00
_cell.angle_gamma   90.00
#
_symmetry.space_group_name_H-M   'P 1'
#
loop_
_entity.id
_entity.type
_entity.pdbx_description
1 polymer ?
#
loop_
_entity_poly.entity_id
_entity_poly.type
_entity_poly.pdbx_seq_one_letter_code
_entity_poly.pdbx_strand_id
1 'polypeptide(L)'
;MSVSIARPVMKLAVAGMGSHRCDWAAAMRAEFAMAEQAGEGLSFALGCLATAWQDLPRHAEGRLALLRYLCAIALILPVAALLLAGLWSGYPWVEPPYADHIARFARMPAGEGATIYAGNAFALTGLATLLLIRIAALPLLAWFVAEGDWDRAGAIQRAGAAATITLTLFSAAAFADLTCVVLPLLVVGIELLSIPLLQRWHEGDDIARA
;
A
#
# COMPACT_ATOMS: atom_id res chain seq x y z
N MET A 1 -13.61 31.99 4.35
CA MET A 1 -12.19 31.69 4.04
C MET A 1 -12.17 30.47 3.13
N SER A 2 -12.14 30.66 1.82
CA SER A 2 -11.95 29.55 0.88
C SER A 2 -10.48 29.13 0.97
N VAL A 3 -10.23 27.90 1.45
CA VAL A 3 -8.89 27.30 1.42
C VAL A 3 -8.51 27.21 -0.06
N SER A 4 -7.58 28.04 -0.49
CA SER A 4 -7.12 28.05 -1.88
C SER A 4 -6.41 26.72 -2.17
N ILE A 5 -7.03 25.84 -2.93
CA ILE A 5 -6.46 24.56 -3.39
C ILE A 5 -5.19 24.78 -4.22
N ALA A 6 -4.99 25.99 -4.76
CA ALA A 6 -3.81 26.32 -5.55
C ALA A 6 -2.48 26.17 -4.79
N ARG A 7 -2.44 26.53 -3.50
CA ARG A 7 -1.20 26.42 -2.69
C ARG A 7 -0.72 24.99 -2.46
N PRO A 8 -1.58 24.02 -2.06
CA PRO A 8 -1.16 22.62 -1.98
C PRO A 8 -0.76 22.04 -3.33
N VAL A 9 -1.45 22.40 -4.44
CA VAL A 9 -1.06 21.98 -5.79
C VAL A 9 0.32 22.51 -6.15
N MET A 10 0.61 23.78 -5.86
CA MET A 10 1.91 24.37 -6.11
C MET A 10 3.03 23.73 -5.28
N LYS A 11 2.75 23.39 -4.00
CA LYS A 11 3.69 22.63 -3.17
C LYS A 11 4.01 21.26 -3.76
N LEU A 12 3.01 20.57 -4.28
CA LEU A 12 3.16 19.28 -4.95
C LEU A 12 4.00 19.41 -6.23
N ALA A 13 3.76 20.44 -7.04
CA ALA A 13 4.55 20.72 -8.24
C ALA A 13 6.04 20.92 -7.92
N VAL A 14 6.33 21.73 -6.91
CA VAL A 14 7.72 22.00 -6.48
C VAL A 14 8.38 20.78 -5.85
N ALA A 15 7.63 19.99 -5.07
CA ALA A 15 8.16 18.76 -4.47
C ALA A 15 8.52 17.70 -5.53
N GLY A 16 7.87 17.72 -6.69
CA GLY A 16 8.20 16.85 -7.83
C GLY A 16 9.46 17.30 -8.61
N MET A 17 10.00 18.47 -8.33
CA MET A 17 11.23 18.95 -8.98
C MET A 17 12.44 18.45 -8.21
N GLY A 18 13.36 17.79 -8.90
CA GLY A 18 14.62 17.33 -8.31
C GLY A 18 15.53 18.48 -7.86
N SER A 19 16.54 18.14 -7.08
CA SER A 19 17.53 19.08 -6.51
C SER A 19 18.24 19.95 -7.54
N HIS A 20 18.37 19.46 -8.78
CA HIS A 20 19.01 20.18 -9.91
C HIS A 20 18.19 21.38 -10.45
N ARG A 21 16.93 21.54 -9.99
CA ARG A 21 16.02 22.63 -10.42
C ARG A 21 15.56 23.54 -9.30
N CYS A 22 16.32 23.64 -8.23
CA CYS A 22 15.99 24.49 -7.08
C CYS A 22 15.76 25.97 -7.46
N ASP A 23 16.56 26.50 -8.40
CA ASP A 23 16.41 27.87 -8.88
C ASP A 23 15.11 28.08 -9.66
N TRP A 24 14.74 27.10 -10.49
CA TRP A 24 13.49 27.13 -11.22
C TRP A 24 12.27 26.99 -10.29
N ALA A 25 12.37 26.13 -9.29
CA ALA A 25 11.35 26.01 -8.24
C ALA A 25 11.18 27.31 -7.43
N ALA A 26 12.27 28.06 -7.20
CA ALA A 26 12.19 29.36 -6.55
C ALA A 26 11.53 30.43 -7.44
N ALA A 27 11.86 30.46 -8.72
CA ALA A 27 11.23 31.35 -9.70
C ALA A 27 9.72 31.08 -9.81
N MET A 28 9.30 29.82 -9.95
CA MET A 28 7.90 29.42 -10.00
C MET A 28 7.10 29.84 -8.74
N ARG A 29 7.72 29.77 -7.56
CA ARG A 29 7.06 30.25 -6.32
C ARG A 29 6.86 31.76 -6.34
N ALA A 30 7.80 32.51 -6.88
CA ALA A 30 7.70 33.97 -7.00
C ALA A 30 6.59 34.37 -7.99
N GLU A 31 6.53 33.73 -9.16
CA GLU A 31 5.49 33.94 -10.16
C GLU A 31 4.10 33.50 -9.67
N PHE A 32 4.03 32.43 -8.90
CA PHE A 32 2.79 31.96 -8.30
C PHE A 32 2.14 33.01 -7.39
N ALA A 33 2.94 33.76 -6.64
CA ALA A 33 2.44 34.82 -5.79
C ALA A 33 1.74 35.93 -6.60
N MET A 34 2.28 36.24 -7.78
CA MET A 34 1.67 37.20 -8.72
C MET A 34 0.38 36.64 -9.37
N ALA A 35 0.41 35.38 -9.79
CA ALA A 35 -0.74 34.69 -10.35
C ALA A 35 -1.89 34.55 -9.33
N GLU A 36 -1.57 34.32 -8.04
CA GLU A 36 -2.56 34.29 -6.98
C GLU A 36 -3.25 35.65 -6.78
N GLN A 37 -2.49 36.74 -6.87
CA GLN A 37 -3.05 38.11 -6.81
C GLN A 37 -3.93 38.44 -8.02
N ALA A 38 -3.58 37.91 -9.20
CA ALA A 38 -4.38 38.06 -10.42
C ALA A 38 -5.62 37.15 -10.46
N GLY A 39 -5.80 36.25 -9.48
CA GLY A 39 -6.92 35.29 -9.46
C GLY A 39 -6.69 34.04 -10.31
N GLU A 40 -5.52 33.86 -10.91
CA GLU A 40 -5.15 32.75 -11.80
C GLU A 40 -4.30 31.70 -11.11
N GLY A 41 -4.15 31.74 -9.79
CA GLY A 41 -3.26 30.89 -9.02
C GLY A 41 -3.48 29.38 -9.23
N LEU A 42 -4.72 28.91 -9.43
CA LEU A 42 -5.01 27.50 -9.65
C LEU A 42 -4.56 27.03 -11.04
N SER A 43 -4.85 27.80 -12.09
CA SER A 43 -4.46 27.45 -13.46
C SER A 43 -2.95 27.45 -13.61
N PHE A 44 -2.27 28.41 -13.00
CA PHE A 44 -0.81 28.49 -12.95
C PHE A 44 -0.21 27.27 -12.21
N ALA A 45 -0.72 26.95 -11.00
CA ALA A 45 -0.25 25.81 -10.21
C ALA A 45 -0.43 24.47 -10.93
N LEU A 46 -1.54 24.29 -11.65
CA LEU A 46 -1.80 23.08 -12.47
C LEU A 46 -0.84 23.02 -13.67
N GLY A 47 -0.55 24.13 -14.33
CA GLY A 47 0.44 24.19 -15.40
C GLY A 47 1.84 23.81 -14.91
N CYS A 48 2.24 24.36 -13.76
CA CYS A 48 3.51 24.00 -13.11
C CYS A 48 3.56 22.51 -12.74
N LEU A 49 2.48 21.96 -12.19
CA LEU A 49 2.39 20.54 -11.85
C LEU A 49 2.49 19.65 -13.09
N ALA A 50 1.77 19.98 -14.15
CA ALA A 50 1.84 19.23 -15.41
C ALA A 50 3.25 19.22 -16.00
N THR A 51 3.93 20.36 -15.99
CA THR A 51 5.31 20.48 -16.47
C THR A 51 6.29 19.70 -15.60
N ALA A 52 6.16 19.77 -14.28
CA ALA A 52 6.97 18.99 -13.35
C ALA A 52 6.78 17.49 -13.57
N TRP A 53 5.56 17.01 -13.76
CA TRP A 53 5.26 15.61 -14.03
C TRP A 53 5.77 15.11 -15.37
N GLN A 54 5.72 15.94 -16.41
CA GLN A 54 6.30 15.60 -17.73
C GLN A 54 7.82 15.46 -17.69
N ASP A 55 8.46 16.14 -16.77
CA ASP A 55 9.91 16.10 -16.63
C ASP A 55 10.42 14.98 -15.72
N LEU A 56 9.58 14.48 -14.78
CA LEU A 56 9.90 13.38 -13.87
C LEU A 56 10.55 12.16 -14.56
N PRO A 57 10.03 11.62 -15.66
CA PRO A 57 10.61 10.43 -16.30
C PRO A 57 11.96 10.70 -17.00
N ARG A 58 12.35 11.96 -17.21
CA ARG A 58 13.58 12.33 -17.91
C ARG A 58 14.84 12.25 -17.04
N HIS A 59 14.67 12.27 -15.72
CA HIS A 59 15.77 12.30 -14.75
C HIS A 59 15.73 11.07 -13.86
N ALA A 60 16.90 10.56 -13.42
CA ALA A 60 16.99 9.37 -12.60
C ALA A 60 16.17 9.49 -11.29
N GLU A 61 16.33 10.62 -10.58
CA GLU A 61 15.57 10.90 -9.36
C GLU A 61 14.05 10.90 -9.59
N GLY A 62 13.62 11.51 -10.70
CA GLY A 62 12.20 11.56 -11.06
C GLY A 62 11.65 10.18 -11.43
N ARG A 63 12.44 9.35 -12.14
CA ARG A 63 12.04 7.97 -12.43
C ARG A 63 11.88 7.14 -11.16
N LEU A 64 12.80 7.27 -10.19
CA LEU A 64 12.69 6.60 -8.90
C LEU A 64 11.47 7.07 -8.11
N ALA A 65 11.22 8.38 -8.06
CA ALA A 65 10.01 8.93 -7.44
C ALA A 65 8.74 8.37 -8.09
N LEU A 66 8.70 8.34 -9.43
CA LEU A 66 7.58 7.78 -10.19
C LEU A 66 7.38 6.30 -9.89
N LEU A 67 8.45 5.51 -9.83
CA LEU A 67 8.39 4.08 -9.49
C LEU A 67 7.88 3.86 -8.06
N ARG A 68 8.28 4.70 -7.09
CA ARG A 68 7.75 4.64 -5.72
C ARG A 68 6.24 4.91 -5.68
N TYR A 69 5.78 5.96 -6.35
CA TYR A 69 4.35 6.26 -6.45
C TYR A 69 3.57 5.17 -7.18
N LEU A 70 4.12 4.63 -8.28
CA LEU A 70 3.51 3.52 -9.00
C LEU A 70 3.42 2.26 -8.12
N CYS A 71 4.47 1.93 -7.39
CA CYS A 71 4.45 0.82 -6.45
C CYS A 71 3.39 1.02 -5.36
N ALA A 72 3.33 2.21 -4.76
CA ALA A 72 2.35 2.53 -3.73
C ALA A 72 0.90 2.46 -4.26
N ILE A 73 0.63 3.09 -5.41
CA ILE A 73 -0.72 3.23 -5.95
C ILE A 73 -1.16 1.98 -6.70
N ALA A 74 -0.31 1.38 -7.54
CA ALA A 74 -0.70 0.30 -8.44
C ALA A 74 -0.51 -1.09 -7.83
N LEU A 75 0.31 -1.25 -6.80
CA LEU A 75 0.53 -2.54 -6.14
C LEU A 75 -0.06 -2.55 -4.73
N ILE A 76 0.38 -1.65 -3.86
CA ILE A 76 0.07 -1.74 -2.42
C ILE A 76 -1.41 -1.39 -2.14
N LEU A 77 -1.91 -0.28 -2.69
CA LEU A 77 -3.30 0.15 -2.43
C LEU A 77 -4.36 -0.81 -3.01
N PRO A 78 -4.22 -1.35 -4.23
CA PRO A 78 -5.15 -2.37 -4.72
C PRO A 78 -5.16 -3.65 -3.88
N VAL A 79 -4.01 -4.09 -3.37
CA VAL A 79 -3.96 -5.24 -2.45
C VAL A 79 -4.72 -4.93 -1.17
N ALA A 80 -4.56 -3.73 -0.59
CA ALA A 80 -5.33 -3.31 0.58
C ALA A 80 -6.83 -3.29 0.29
N ALA A 81 -7.24 -2.75 -0.86
CA ALA A 81 -8.64 -2.71 -1.27
C ALA A 81 -9.24 -4.10 -1.48
N LEU A 82 -8.49 -5.02 -2.10
CA LEU A 82 -8.91 -6.42 -2.28
C LEU A 82 -9.06 -7.16 -0.96
N LEU A 83 -8.13 -6.97 -0.02
CA LEU A 83 -8.23 -7.56 1.31
C LEU A 83 -9.43 -6.99 2.10
N LEU A 84 -9.68 -5.70 1.98
CA LEU A 84 -10.84 -5.06 2.61
C LEU A 84 -12.15 -5.54 1.99
N ALA A 85 -12.22 -5.65 0.67
CA ALA A 85 -13.37 -6.20 -0.03
C ALA A 85 -13.62 -7.66 0.35
N GLY A 86 -12.55 -8.46 0.45
CA GLY A 86 -12.60 -9.83 0.96
C GLY A 86 -13.15 -9.92 2.37
N LEU A 87 -12.69 -9.04 3.27
CA LEU A 87 -13.21 -8.97 4.64
C LEU A 87 -14.72 -8.61 4.66
N TRP A 88 -15.14 -7.71 3.79
CA TRP A 88 -16.54 -7.30 3.69
C TRP A 88 -17.46 -8.39 3.13
N SER A 89 -16.99 -9.18 2.16
CA SER A 89 -17.73 -10.30 1.56
C SER A 89 -17.67 -11.59 2.36
N GLY A 90 -17.05 -11.57 3.53
CA GLY A 90 -16.80 -12.75 4.34
C GLY A 90 -15.53 -13.44 3.86
N TYR A 91 -14.47 -13.41 4.53
CA TYR A 91 -13.15 -14.01 4.31
C TYR A 91 -12.96 -14.69 2.94
N PRO A 92 -12.06 -14.24 2.03
CA PRO A 92 -11.87 -14.85 0.72
C PRO A 92 -11.41 -16.32 0.80
N TRP A 93 -11.03 -16.78 2.01
CA TRP A 93 -10.60 -18.15 2.27
C TRP A 93 -11.67 -19.00 2.98
N VAL A 94 -12.88 -18.46 3.17
CA VAL A 94 -13.98 -19.06 3.94
C VAL A 94 -15.21 -19.30 3.07
N GLU A 95 -15.14 -19.04 1.76
CA GLU A 95 -16.23 -19.38 0.85
C GLU A 95 -16.41 -20.90 0.74
N PRO A 96 -17.46 -21.35 0.20
CA PRO A 96 -18.39 -22.46 0.37
C PRO A 96 -17.99 -23.64 1.28
N PRO A 97 -16.70 -24.00 1.48
CA PRO A 97 -16.35 -25.04 2.45
C PRO A 97 -16.82 -24.74 3.87
N TYR A 98 -16.96 -23.46 4.23
CA TYR A 98 -17.38 -23.07 5.56
C TYR A 98 -18.86 -23.37 5.84
N ALA A 99 -19.73 -23.17 4.86
CA ALA A 99 -21.15 -23.55 4.98
C ALA A 99 -21.31 -25.07 5.18
N ASP A 100 -20.48 -25.85 4.43
CA ASP A 100 -20.46 -27.32 4.59
C ASP A 100 -19.85 -27.75 5.94
N HIS A 101 -18.83 -27.03 6.43
CA HIS A 101 -18.25 -27.26 7.75
C HIS A 101 -19.29 -26.97 8.87
N ILE A 102 -19.98 -25.83 8.81
CA ILE A 102 -21.04 -25.51 9.75
C ILE A 102 -22.16 -26.59 9.73
N ALA A 103 -22.56 -27.05 8.52
CA ALA A 103 -23.53 -28.10 8.38
C ALA A 103 -23.06 -29.45 8.94
N ARG A 104 -21.75 -29.75 8.86
CA ARG A 104 -21.15 -30.94 9.51
C ARG A 104 -21.13 -30.79 11.02
N PHE A 105 -20.74 -29.64 11.57
CA PHE A 105 -20.75 -29.39 13.01
C PHE A 105 -22.16 -29.45 13.61
N ALA A 106 -23.16 -28.97 12.88
CA ALA A 106 -24.55 -29.05 13.30
C ALA A 106 -25.09 -30.50 13.40
N ARG A 107 -24.40 -31.47 12.76
CA ARG A 107 -24.75 -32.91 12.82
C ARG A 107 -23.96 -33.68 13.87
N MET A 108 -23.01 -33.06 14.57
CA MET A 108 -22.23 -33.69 15.63
C MET A 108 -23.04 -33.82 16.94
N PRO A 109 -22.76 -34.83 17.80
CA PRO A 109 -23.40 -34.97 19.11
C PRO A 109 -23.27 -33.70 19.97
N ALA A 110 -24.32 -33.38 20.70
CA ALA A 110 -24.39 -32.18 21.53
C ALA A 110 -23.33 -32.22 22.66
N GLY A 111 -22.25 -31.61 22.49
CA GLY A 111 -21.11 -31.57 23.44
C GLY A 111 -19.78 -31.42 22.69
N GLU A 112 -19.50 -32.29 21.73
CA GLU A 112 -18.30 -32.20 20.91
C GLU A 112 -18.37 -31.06 19.90
N GLY A 113 -19.53 -30.87 19.25
CA GLY A 113 -19.76 -29.79 18.29
C GLY A 113 -19.64 -28.40 18.92
N ALA A 114 -20.08 -28.22 20.17
CA ALA A 114 -20.01 -26.94 20.86
C ALA A 114 -18.58 -26.50 21.19
N THR A 115 -17.71 -27.45 21.59
CA THR A 115 -16.31 -27.16 21.91
C THR A 115 -15.50 -26.82 20.66
N ILE A 116 -15.74 -27.56 19.57
CA ILE A 116 -15.08 -27.29 18.26
C ILE A 116 -15.57 -25.96 17.69
N TYR A 117 -16.88 -25.66 17.80
CA TYR A 117 -17.44 -24.39 17.37
C TYR A 117 -16.86 -23.20 18.14
N ALA A 118 -16.73 -23.30 19.48
CA ALA A 118 -16.13 -22.25 20.30
C ALA A 118 -14.65 -22.04 19.97
N GLY A 119 -13.89 -23.12 19.74
CA GLY A 119 -12.49 -23.06 19.31
C GLY A 119 -12.35 -22.40 17.94
N ASN A 120 -13.18 -22.74 16.98
CA ASN A 120 -13.18 -22.13 15.65
C ASN A 120 -13.59 -20.66 15.70
N ALA A 121 -14.59 -20.28 16.50
CA ALA A 121 -15.01 -18.89 16.66
C ALA A 121 -13.87 -18.03 17.21
N PHE A 122 -13.11 -18.54 18.18
CA PHE A 122 -11.93 -17.86 18.71
C PHE A 122 -10.82 -17.72 17.65
N ALA A 123 -10.52 -18.79 16.93
CA ALA A 123 -9.53 -18.78 15.86
C ALA A 123 -9.90 -17.82 14.73
N LEU A 124 -11.15 -17.80 14.29
CA LEU A 124 -11.65 -16.88 13.26
C LEU A 124 -11.55 -15.42 13.71
N THR A 125 -11.85 -15.12 14.97
CA THR A 125 -11.68 -13.75 15.51
C THR A 125 -10.22 -13.34 15.49
N GLY A 126 -9.30 -14.22 15.87
CA GLY A 126 -7.85 -13.99 15.80
C GLY A 126 -7.37 -13.72 14.37
N LEU A 127 -7.83 -14.54 13.41
CA LEU A 127 -7.52 -14.38 11.99
C LEU A 127 -8.07 -13.06 11.44
N ALA A 128 -9.31 -12.68 11.81
CA ALA A 128 -9.90 -11.39 11.43
C ALA A 128 -9.08 -10.22 11.95
N THR A 129 -8.62 -10.29 13.18
CA THR A 129 -7.79 -9.26 13.80
C THR A 129 -6.46 -9.12 13.07
N LEU A 130 -5.78 -10.22 12.76
CA LEU A 130 -4.53 -10.21 11.99
C LEU A 130 -4.73 -9.62 10.59
N LEU A 131 -5.83 -9.96 9.92
CA LEU A 131 -6.17 -9.42 8.61
C LEU A 131 -6.44 -7.91 8.68
N LEU A 132 -7.16 -7.44 9.69
CA LEU A 132 -7.39 -6.01 9.91
C LEU A 132 -6.09 -5.25 10.16
N ILE A 133 -5.19 -5.80 10.97
CA ILE A 133 -3.86 -5.24 11.20
C ILE A 133 -3.09 -5.15 9.87
N ARG A 134 -3.16 -6.21 9.05
CA ARG A 134 -2.52 -6.23 7.73
C ARG A 134 -3.11 -5.16 6.80
N ILE A 135 -4.43 -5.05 6.72
CA ILE A 135 -5.11 -4.03 5.90
C ILE A 135 -4.71 -2.61 6.34
N ALA A 136 -4.66 -2.35 7.65
CA ALA A 136 -4.25 -1.06 8.19
C ALA A 136 -2.76 -0.75 7.96
N ALA A 137 -1.89 -1.77 7.93
CA ALA A 137 -0.47 -1.62 7.69
C ALA A 137 -0.14 -1.26 6.23
N LEU A 138 -0.95 -1.69 5.25
CA LEU A 138 -0.68 -1.45 3.82
C LEU A 138 -0.70 0.04 3.41
N PRO A 139 -1.68 0.87 3.81
CA PRO A 139 -1.63 2.30 3.54
C PRO A 139 -0.41 2.99 4.18
N LEU A 140 0.00 2.56 5.39
CA LEU A 140 1.22 3.06 6.03
C LEU A 140 2.46 2.66 5.25
N LEU A 141 2.52 1.43 4.77
CA LEU A 141 3.59 0.95 3.89
C LEU A 141 3.65 1.78 2.60
N ALA A 142 2.51 2.02 1.94
CA ALA A 142 2.42 2.85 0.75
C ALA A 142 2.93 4.27 1.01
N TRP A 143 2.59 4.84 2.15
CA TRP A 143 3.06 6.15 2.58
C TRP A 143 4.57 6.20 2.74
N PHE A 144 5.19 5.28 3.49
CA PHE A 144 6.64 5.25 3.70
C PHE A 144 7.43 4.95 2.42
N VAL A 145 6.89 4.09 1.54
CA VAL A 145 7.47 3.86 0.20
C VAL A 145 7.44 5.14 -0.62
N ALA A 146 6.34 5.89 -0.60
CA ALA A 146 6.21 7.16 -1.32
C ALA A 146 7.16 8.23 -0.78
N GLU A 147 7.35 8.31 0.55
CA GLU A 147 8.32 9.22 1.19
C GLU A 147 9.79 8.79 0.98
N GLY A 148 10.03 7.50 0.70
CA GLY A 148 11.38 6.92 0.61
C GLY A 148 12.00 6.59 1.96
N ASP A 149 11.21 6.46 3.01
CA ASP A 149 11.65 5.97 4.33
C ASP A 149 11.73 4.43 4.31
N TRP A 150 12.85 3.94 3.78
CA TRP A 150 13.07 2.51 3.52
C TRP A 150 13.15 1.67 4.80
N ASP A 151 13.65 2.25 5.90
CA ASP A 151 13.78 1.54 7.18
C ASP A 151 12.42 1.20 7.75
N ARG A 152 11.50 2.19 7.80
CA ARG A 152 10.13 1.98 8.26
C ARG A 152 9.33 1.15 7.30
N ALA A 153 9.45 1.38 5.99
CA ALA A 153 8.81 0.55 4.98
C ALA A 153 9.21 -0.92 5.12
N GLY A 154 10.50 -1.21 5.25
CA GLY A 154 11.01 -2.56 5.45
C GLY A 154 10.54 -3.21 6.75
N ALA A 155 10.43 -2.47 7.85
CA ALA A 155 9.91 -2.98 9.12
C ALA A 155 8.44 -3.38 9.01
N ILE A 156 7.58 -2.51 8.44
CA ILE A 156 6.15 -2.78 8.23
C ILE A 156 5.95 -3.93 7.24
N GLN A 157 6.75 -3.98 6.17
CA GLN A 157 6.71 -5.06 5.20
C GLN A 157 6.99 -6.42 5.83
N ARG A 158 8.08 -6.54 6.62
CA ARG A 158 8.41 -7.79 7.31
C ARG A 158 7.32 -8.23 8.28
N ALA A 159 6.79 -7.31 9.08
CA ALA A 159 5.68 -7.60 10.00
C ALA A 159 4.42 -8.04 9.24
N GLY A 160 4.09 -7.35 8.15
CA GLY A 160 2.96 -7.69 7.29
C GLY A 160 3.13 -9.04 6.58
N ALA A 161 4.32 -9.34 6.09
CA ALA A 161 4.63 -10.64 5.49
C ALA A 161 4.51 -11.78 6.50
N ALA A 162 5.06 -11.61 7.71
CA ALA A 162 4.92 -12.58 8.79
C ALA A 162 3.45 -12.84 9.15
N ALA A 163 2.63 -11.79 9.28
CA ALA A 163 1.21 -11.91 9.52
C ALA A 163 0.51 -12.67 8.39
N THR A 164 0.81 -12.35 7.12
CA THR A 164 0.19 -13.02 5.97
C THR A 164 0.60 -14.49 5.88
N ILE A 165 1.86 -14.81 6.10
CA ILE A 165 2.35 -16.20 6.11
C ILE A 165 1.66 -16.98 7.23
N THR A 166 1.56 -16.41 8.43
CA THR A 166 0.87 -17.05 9.58
C THR A 166 -0.60 -17.31 9.26
N LEU A 167 -1.31 -16.31 8.72
CA LEU A 167 -2.69 -16.44 8.27
C LEU A 167 -2.86 -17.56 7.24
N THR A 168 -1.98 -17.59 6.25
CA THR A 168 -2.01 -18.55 5.15
C THR A 168 -1.75 -19.98 5.64
N LEU A 169 -0.74 -20.17 6.47
CA LEU A 169 -0.41 -21.48 7.06
C LEU A 169 -1.52 -21.98 7.97
N PHE A 170 -2.10 -21.10 8.79
CA PHE A 170 -3.22 -21.47 9.65
C PHE A 170 -4.46 -21.85 8.83
N SER A 171 -4.79 -21.08 7.80
CA SER A 171 -5.91 -21.37 6.91
C SER A 171 -5.72 -22.70 6.18
N ALA A 172 -4.52 -22.96 5.66
CA ALA A 172 -4.19 -24.22 5.02
C ALA A 172 -4.33 -25.42 5.97
N ALA A 173 -3.87 -25.28 7.20
CA ALA A 173 -3.97 -26.33 8.21
C ALA A 173 -5.43 -26.56 8.65
N ALA A 174 -6.22 -25.48 8.80
CA ALA A 174 -7.61 -25.56 9.26
C ALA A 174 -8.55 -26.13 8.20
N PHE A 175 -8.32 -25.82 6.93
CA PHE A 175 -9.25 -26.19 5.84
C PHE A 175 -8.71 -27.33 4.95
N ALA A 176 -7.46 -27.77 5.15
CA ALA A 176 -6.77 -28.79 4.36
C ALA A 176 -6.80 -28.49 2.84
N ASP A 177 -6.88 -27.21 2.47
CA ASP A 177 -6.93 -26.74 1.09
C ASP A 177 -5.71 -25.87 0.77
N LEU A 178 -4.82 -26.41 -0.07
CA LEU A 178 -3.61 -25.73 -0.50
C LEU A 178 -3.85 -24.70 -1.61
N THR A 179 -5.00 -24.71 -2.26
CA THR A 179 -5.29 -23.75 -3.34
C THR A 179 -5.42 -22.34 -2.82
N CYS A 180 -5.92 -22.17 -1.58
CA CYS A 180 -6.02 -20.88 -0.90
C CYS A 180 -4.66 -20.25 -0.54
N VAL A 181 -3.58 -21.04 -0.58
CA VAL A 181 -2.23 -20.63 -0.13
C VAL A 181 -1.47 -19.91 -1.25
N VAL A 182 -1.68 -20.30 -2.50
CA VAL A 182 -0.85 -19.87 -3.63
C VAL A 182 -0.96 -18.37 -3.87
N LEU A 183 -2.15 -17.82 -3.93
CA LEU A 183 -2.36 -16.41 -4.24
C LEU A 183 -1.80 -15.47 -3.15
N PRO A 184 -2.08 -15.65 -1.86
CA PRO A 184 -1.48 -14.84 -0.80
C PRO A 184 0.05 -14.92 -0.77
N LEU A 185 0.64 -16.10 -0.98
CA LEU A 185 2.09 -16.25 -1.00
C LEU A 185 2.73 -15.58 -2.22
N LEU A 186 2.08 -15.61 -3.40
CA LEU A 186 2.54 -14.87 -4.57
C LEU A 186 2.52 -13.36 -4.31
N VAL A 187 1.44 -12.84 -3.73
CA VAL A 187 1.32 -11.42 -3.39
C VAL A 187 2.41 -11.00 -2.41
N VAL A 188 2.62 -11.78 -1.34
CA VAL A 188 3.71 -11.52 -0.38
C VAL A 188 5.08 -11.62 -1.05
N GLY A 189 5.28 -12.61 -1.93
CA GLY A 189 6.52 -12.76 -2.69
C GLY A 189 6.83 -11.53 -3.56
N ILE A 190 5.85 -11.06 -4.33
CA ILE A 190 5.98 -9.85 -5.15
C ILE A 190 6.29 -8.63 -4.26
N GLU A 191 5.58 -8.48 -3.16
CA GLU A 191 5.77 -7.39 -2.22
C GLU A 191 7.16 -7.42 -1.57
N LEU A 192 7.62 -8.60 -1.12
CA LEU A 192 8.95 -8.81 -0.53
C LEU A 192 10.09 -8.56 -1.52
N LEU A 193 9.88 -8.76 -2.81
CA LEU A 193 10.89 -8.53 -3.84
C LEU A 193 10.89 -7.08 -4.34
N SER A 194 9.72 -6.44 -4.46
CA SER A 194 9.59 -5.10 -5.05
C SER A 194 10.26 -4.01 -4.21
N ILE A 195 10.10 -4.04 -2.89
CA ILE A 195 10.63 -2.98 -2.00
C ILE A 195 12.17 -3.02 -1.91
N PRO A 196 12.84 -4.17 -1.65
CA PRO A 196 14.30 -4.21 -1.67
C PRO A 196 14.92 -3.90 -3.04
N LEU A 197 14.21 -4.23 -4.13
CA LEU A 197 14.67 -3.88 -5.47
C LEU A 197 14.67 -2.36 -5.69
N LEU A 198 13.59 -1.69 -5.28
CA LEU A 198 13.50 -0.23 -5.32
C LEU A 198 14.54 0.44 -4.42
N GLN A 199 14.78 -0.12 -3.23
CA GLN A 199 15.82 0.38 -2.32
C GLN A 199 17.21 0.27 -2.94
N ARG A 200 17.57 -0.89 -3.52
CA ARG A 200 18.86 -1.08 -4.19
C ARG A 200 19.06 -0.13 -5.37
N TRP A 201 18.03 0.15 -6.12
CA TRP A 201 18.11 1.13 -7.20
C TRP A 201 18.35 2.55 -6.67
N HIS A 202 17.74 2.91 -5.55
CA HIS A 202 17.97 4.18 -4.90
C HIS A 202 19.43 4.33 -4.42
N GLU A 203 19.95 3.31 -3.72
CA GLU A 203 21.33 3.28 -3.23
C GLU A 203 22.36 3.27 -4.38
N GLY A 204 22.09 2.57 -5.48
CA GLY A 204 22.94 2.52 -6.66
C GLY A 204 23.08 3.89 -7.36
N ASP A 205 22.00 4.67 -7.41
CA ASP A 205 22.02 6.03 -7.96
C ASP A 205 22.82 7.00 -7.08
N ASP A 206 22.81 6.85 -5.76
CA ASP A 206 23.58 7.69 -4.83
C ASP A 206 25.07 7.43 -4.93
N ILE A 207 25.48 6.16 -5.10
CA ILE A 207 26.90 5.79 -5.32
C ILE A 207 27.42 6.30 -6.66
N ALA A 208 26.59 6.32 -7.71
CA ALA A 208 26.98 6.82 -9.02
C ALA A 208 27.18 8.35 -9.07
N ARG A 209 26.73 9.07 -8.04
CA ARG A 209 26.84 10.55 -7.91
C ARG A 209 27.95 11.02 -6.98
N ALA A 210 28.49 10.13 -6.14
CA ALA A 210 29.59 10.40 -5.23
C ALA A 210 30.96 10.22 -5.90
#